data_86e02e0436649a40f032ff9f7beb5585
#
_entry.id   86e02e0436649a40f032ff9f7beb5585
#
_cell.length_a   1.000
_cell.length_b   1.000
_cell.length_c   1.000
_cell.angle_alpha   90.00
_cell.angle_beta   90.00
_cell.angle_gamma   90.00
#
_symmetry.space_group_name_H-M   'P 1'
#
loop_
_entity.id
_entity.type
_entity.pdbx_description
1 polymer ?
#
loop_
_entity_poly.entity_id
_entity_poly.type
_entity_poly.pdbx_seq_one_letter_code
_entity_poly.pdbx_strand_id
1 'polypeptide(L)'
;MEALFAGGFVPTIPVPWVPGLEASGTVRAHGEGVTEHDGLEIGTPVAAFTVTDSGGYGQIAVTNAHLVAPIPEGLDAATAAAVPANTTAALIALERLAQVQSGQSVLVQAAAGGLGSQLGQVARYLGASRVVGVVGSEQKRHAALELGYDEVILRDDLAEQEPDQFDIIVDPVGGPTRARCVDLLRVGGRLLVVGDAAQAGDQLISSNDLWLGG
;
A
#
# COMPACT_ATOMS: atom_id res chain seq x y z
N MET A 1 3.25 6.76 -7.80
CA MET A 1 3.10 7.94 -6.91
C MET A 1 4.08 9.04 -7.33
N GLU A 2 5.38 8.82 -7.33
CA GLU A 2 6.39 9.85 -7.68
C GLU A 2 6.19 10.46 -9.07
N ALA A 3 5.78 9.68 -10.07
CA ALA A 3 5.49 10.20 -11.40
C ALA A 3 4.34 11.21 -11.41
N LEU A 4 3.35 11.05 -10.52
CA LEU A 4 2.26 12.02 -10.35
C LEU A 4 2.76 13.31 -9.70
N PHE A 5 3.66 13.20 -8.72
CA PHE A 5 4.28 14.37 -8.10
C PHE A 5 5.16 15.14 -9.10
N ALA A 6 5.99 14.43 -9.85
CA ALA A 6 6.83 15.03 -10.89
C ALA A 6 6.01 15.67 -12.03
N GLY A 7 4.81 15.13 -12.32
CA GLY A 7 3.86 15.67 -13.29
C GLY A 7 3.05 16.88 -12.80
N GLY A 8 3.30 17.37 -11.57
CA GLY A 8 2.59 18.53 -11.01
C GLY A 8 1.20 18.21 -10.44
N PHE A 9 0.91 16.93 -10.16
CA PHE A 9 -0.33 16.55 -9.49
C PHE A 9 -0.45 17.15 -8.08
N VAL A 10 0.68 17.39 -7.41
CA VAL A 10 0.74 18.14 -6.16
C VAL A 10 1.42 19.50 -6.44
N PRO A 11 0.64 20.57 -6.64
CA PRO A 11 1.15 21.85 -7.14
C PRO A 11 2.05 22.59 -6.14
N THR A 12 2.23 22.07 -4.94
CA THR A 12 2.98 22.75 -3.86
C THR A 12 4.42 22.26 -3.70
N ILE A 13 4.89 21.32 -4.53
CA ILE A 13 6.27 20.86 -4.43
C ILE A 13 7.17 21.81 -5.21
N PRO A 14 8.08 22.54 -4.51
CA PRO A 14 9.00 23.45 -5.18
C PRO A 14 10.07 22.69 -5.96
N VAL A 15 10.48 23.25 -7.09
CA VAL A 15 11.63 22.76 -7.86
C VAL A 15 12.86 23.65 -7.61
N PRO A 16 14.11 23.09 -7.58
CA PRO A 16 14.45 21.70 -7.85
C PRO A 16 14.07 20.75 -6.72
N TRP A 17 13.57 19.56 -7.07
CA TRP A 17 13.15 18.53 -6.12
C TRP A 17 13.67 17.15 -6.57
N VAL A 18 14.18 16.37 -5.64
CA VAL A 18 14.61 14.98 -5.88
C VAL A 18 13.52 14.06 -5.35
N PRO A 19 12.86 13.26 -6.21
CA PRO A 19 11.83 12.33 -5.78
C PRO A 19 12.39 11.16 -4.96
N GLY A 20 11.49 10.28 -4.54
CA GLY A 20 11.77 9.08 -3.77
C GLY A 20 11.17 9.17 -2.37
N LEU A 21 10.18 8.30 -2.11
CA LEU A 21 9.45 8.26 -0.84
C LEU A 21 10.11 7.34 0.18
N GLU A 22 10.95 6.42 -0.28
CA GLU A 22 11.61 5.42 0.53
C GLU A 22 12.99 5.10 -0.04
N ALA A 23 13.88 4.64 0.80
CA ALA A 23 15.23 4.25 0.43
C ALA A 23 15.81 3.24 1.41
N SER A 24 16.82 2.51 0.99
CA SER A 24 17.74 1.81 1.87
C SER A 24 19.17 2.28 1.64
N GLY A 25 19.98 2.17 2.67
CA GLY A 25 21.37 2.62 2.59
C GLY A 25 22.10 2.40 3.91
N THR A 26 23.09 3.24 4.16
CA THR A 26 23.83 3.24 5.43
C THR A 26 23.79 4.64 6.05
N VAL A 27 23.71 4.70 7.37
CA VAL A 27 23.78 5.96 8.10
C VAL A 27 25.14 6.61 7.84
N ARG A 28 25.13 7.82 7.29
CA ARG A 28 26.35 8.57 6.96
C ARG A 28 26.69 9.64 8.00
N ALA A 29 25.69 10.30 8.53
CA ALA A 29 25.83 11.35 9.53
C ALA A 29 24.51 11.50 10.29
N HIS A 30 24.59 12.09 11.47
CA HIS A 30 23.44 12.49 12.29
C HIS A 30 23.26 14.00 12.25
N GLY A 31 21.99 14.43 12.27
CA GLY A 31 21.64 15.80 12.56
C GLY A 31 21.74 16.14 14.06
N GLU A 32 21.63 17.41 14.38
CA GLU A 32 21.61 17.86 15.77
C GLU A 32 20.44 17.24 16.55
N GLY A 33 20.71 16.76 17.76
CA GLY A 33 19.70 16.11 18.63
C GLY A 33 19.42 14.65 18.34
N VAL A 34 20.00 14.06 17.31
CA VAL A 34 19.96 12.61 17.11
C VAL A 34 20.99 12.00 18.04
N THR A 35 20.52 11.29 19.06
CA THR A 35 21.38 10.57 20.00
C THR A 35 21.61 9.14 19.54
N GLU A 36 22.58 8.45 20.11
CA GLU A 36 22.94 7.06 19.81
C GLU A 36 21.86 6.04 20.19
N HIS A 37 20.61 6.49 20.27
CA HIS A 37 19.47 5.62 20.53
C HIS A 37 19.02 4.98 19.23
N ASP A 38 18.56 3.78 19.31
CA ASP A 38 17.82 3.04 18.29
C ASP A 38 18.65 2.31 17.21
N GLY A 39 19.94 2.07 17.44
CA GLY A 39 20.76 1.28 16.50
C GLY A 39 21.04 2.00 15.18
N LEU A 40 21.11 3.33 15.21
CA LEU A 40 21.37 4.17 14.03
C LEU A 40 22.82 4.71 13.99
N GLU A 41 23.79 3.95 14.49
CA GLU A 41 25.20 4.35 14.43
C GLU A 41 25.67 4.56 12.98
N ILE A 42 26.68 5.41 12.82
CA ILE A 42 27.29 5.65 11.48
C ILE A 42 27.76 4.32 10.89
N GLY A 43 27.34 4.02 9.67
CA GLY A 43 27.63 2.76 8.98
C GLY A 43 26.55 1.69 9.13
N THR A 44 25.56 1.86 10.00
CA THR A 44 24.44 0.91 10.14
C THR A 44 23.63 0.83 8.85
N PRO A 45 23.34 -0.38 8.32
CA PRO A 45 22.39 -0.56 7.24
C PRO A 45 20.97 -0.21 7.70
N VAL A 46 20.27 0.64 6.93
CA VAL A 46 18.95 1.17 7.31
C VAL A 46 17.99 1.20 6.13
N ALA A 47 16.70 1.08 6.42
CA ALA A 47 15.60 1.46 5.55
C ALA A 47 14.94 2.73 6.08
N ALA A 48 14.55 3.63 5.21
CA ALA A 48 14.08 4.96 5.56
C ALA A 48 12.85 5.38 4.75
N PHE A 49 11.91 6.03 5.40
CA PHE A 49 10.83 6.75 4.77
C PHE A 49 11.24 8.20 4.58
N THR A 50 11.31 8.66 3.33
CA THR A 50 11.89 9.96 2.95
C THR A 50 10.86 10.98 2.46
N VAL A 51 9.57 10.74 2.72
CA VAL A 51 8.47 11.52 2.16
C VAL A 51 8.48 13.00 2.52
N THR A 52 8.97 13.34 3.70
CA THR A 52 8.92 14.74 4.21
C THR A 52 9.89 15.65 3.48
N ASP A 53 11.11 15.15 3.25
CA ASP A 53 12.20 15.91 2.64
C ASP A 53 12.57 15.37 1.24
N SER A 54 11.98 14.22 0.86
CA SER A 54 12.26 13.53 -0.39
C SER A 54 13.72 13.06 -0.52
N GLY A 55 14.16 12.81 -1.75
CA GLY A 55 15.55 12.48 -1.99
C GLY A 55 15.88 11.01 -2.04
N GLY A 56 14.92 10.11 -1.93
CA GLY A 56 15.14 8.67 -1.99
C GLY A 56 15.82 8.20 -3.30
N TYR A 57 15.69 8.96 -4.40
CA TYR A 57 16.40 8.68 -5.67
C TYR A 57 17.79 9.29 -5.72
N GLY A 58 18.21 10.02 -4.69
CA GLY A 58 19.54 10.57 -4.58
C GLY A 58 20.55 9.58 -4.00
N GLN A 59 21.84 9.89 -4.18
CA GLN A 59 22.92 9.15 -3.51
C GLN A 59 22.94 9.38 -2.00
N ILE A 60 22.35 10.48 -1.55
CA ILE A 60 22.18 10.86 -0.14
C ILE A 60 20.75 11.32 0.02
N ALA A 61 20.06 10.74 1.00
CA ALA A 61 18.75 11.19 1.45
C ALA A 61 18.87 11.70 2.89
N VAL A 62 18.10 12.72 3.22
CA VAL A 62 17.99 13.28 4.57
C VAL A 62 16.55 13.07 5.04
N THR A 63 16.38 12.52 6.22
CA THR A 63 15.04 12.32 6.80
C THR A 63 15.11 12.35 8.32
N ASN A 64 13.95 12.42 8.95
CA ASN A 64 13.85 12.38 10.40
C ASN A 64 14.26 10.99 10.93
N ALA A 65 15.07 10.94 11.99
CA ALA A 65 15.53 9.69 12.58
C ALA A 65 14.39 8.73 12.98
N HIS A 66 13.21 9.26 13.36
CA HIS A 66 12.03 8.44 13.66
C HIS A 66 11.42 7.73 12.44
N LEU A 67 11.85 8.08 11.24
CA LEU A 67 11.43 7.47 9.97
C LEU A 67 12.48 6.51 9.41
N VAL A 68 13.47 6.16 10.22
CA VAL A 68 14.60 5.28 9.85
C VAL A 68 14.60 4.07 10.78
N ALA A 69 14.81 2.89 10.21
CA ALA A 69 14.95 1.66 10.97
C ALA A 69 16.15 0.83 10.47
N PRO A 70 16.91 0.18 11.37
CA PRO A 70 17.91 -0.79 10.99
C PRO A 70 17.31 -1.91 10.14
N ILE A 71 18.05 -2.34 9.11
CA ILE A 71 17.65 -3.50 8.30
C ILE A 71 17.92 -4.77 9.11
N PRO A 72 16.94 -5.65 9.29
CA PRO A 72 17.14 -6.93 9.97
C PRO A 72 18.21 -7.78 9.26
N GLU A 73 18.95 -8.56 10.04
CA GLU A 73 19.92 -9.51 9.48
C GLU A 73 19.25 -10.48 8.51
N GLY A 74 19.87 -10.71 7.38
CA GLY A 74 19.35 -11.60 6.33
C GLY A 74 18.41 -10.93 5.30
N LEU A 75 18.01 -9.68 5.52
CA LEU A 75 17.23 -8.94 4.54
C LEU A 75 18.16 -8.11 3.65
N ASP A 76 18.05 -8.29 2.33
CA ASP A 76 18.84 -7.49 1.38
C ASP A 76 18.33 -6.04 1.25
N ALA A 77 19.22 -5.15 0.86
CA ALA A 77 18.92 -3.72 0.79
C ALA A 77 17.83 -3.37 -0.24
N ALA A 78 17.73 -4.11 -1.35
CA ALA A 78 16.71 -3.83 -2.37
C ALA A 78 15.30 -4.16 -1.84
N THR A 79 15.15 -5.30 -1.17
CA THR A 79 13.91 -5.67 -0.49
C THR A 79 13.59 -4.66 0.62
N ALA A 80 14.59 -4.30 1.45
CA ALA A 80 14.39 -3.34 2.52
C ALA A 80 13.95 -1.95 2.03
N ALA A 81 14.41 -1.53 0.85
CA ALA A 81 14.01 -0.25 0.25
C ALA A 81 12.51 -0.19 -0.11
N ALA A 82 11.85 -1.32 -0.35
CA ALA A 82 10.44 -1.38 -0.75
C ALA A 82 9.46 -1.48 0.43
N VAL A 83 9.97 -1.52 1.67
CA VAL A 83 9.16 -1.73 2.88
C VAL A 83 8.59 -0.43 3.47
N PRO A 84 9.35 0.67 3.65
CA PRO A 84 8.91 1.77 4.52
C PRO A 84 7.58 2.40 4.12
N ALA A 85 7.38 2.74 2.85
CA ALA A 85 6.17 3.43 2.40
C ALA A 85 4.97 2.48 2.28
N ASN A 86 5.14 1.40 1.51
CA ASN A 86 4.02 0.53 1.17
C ASN A 86 3.56 -0.34 2.34
N THR A 87 4.48 -0.87 3.14
CA THR A 87 4.11 -1.69 4.31
C THR A 87 3.47 -0.84 5.40
N THR A 88 4.00 0.37 5.66
CA THR A 88 3.38 1.30 6.61
C THR A 88 1.97 1.69 6.17
N ALA A 89 1.78 2.00 4.88
CA ALA A 89 0.45 2.30 4.34
C ALA A 89 -0.50 1.11 4.48
N ALA A 90 -0.03 -0.11 4.21
CA ALA A 90 -0.83 -1.33 4.35
C ALA A 90 -1.22 -1.59 5.82
N LEU A 91 -0.29 -1.41 6.76
CA LEU A 91 -0.58 -1.54 8.20
C LEU A 91 -1.61 -0.50 8.67
N ILE A 92 -1.43 0.77 8.30
CA ILE A 92 -2.41 1.81 8.64
C ILE A 92 -3.77 1.48 8.06
N ALA A 93 -3.83 1.09 6.78
CA ALA A 93 -5.09 0.77 6.12
C ALA A 93 -5.81 -0.42 6.78
N LEU A 94 -5.11 -1.50 7.05
CA LEU A 94 -5.75 -2.74 7.49
C LEU A 94 -5.88 -2.84 9.02
N GLU A 95 -4.86 -2.44 9.77
CA GLU A 95 -4.90 -2.51 11.23
C GLU A 95 -5.69 -1.35 11.86
N ARG A 96 -5.41 -0.11 11.41
CA ARG A 96 -5.96 1.09 12.04
C ARG A 96 -7.31 1.51 11.49
N LEU A 97 -7.46 1.52 10.16
CA LEU A 97 -8.67 2.00 9.51
C LEU A 97 -9.69 0.87 9.31
N ALA A 98 -9.31 -0.23 8.68
CA ALA A 98 -10.18 -1.37 8.47
C ALA A 98 -10.39 -2.18 9.75
N GLN A 99 -9.42 -2.18 10.66
CA GLN A 99 -9.45 -2.98 11.88
C GLN A 99 -9.75 -4.46 11.59
N VAL A 100 -8.95 -5.03 10.70
CA VAL A 100 -9.06 -6.43 10.29
C VAL A 100 -9.11 -7.34 11.52
N GLN A 101 -10.09 -8.21 11.56
CA GLN A 101 -10.24 -9.22 12.60
C GLN A 101 -9.88 -10.60 12.06
N SER A 102 -9.38 -11.46 12.93
CA SER A 102 -9.11 -12.86 12.57
C SER A 102 -10.37 -13.52 12.00
N GLY A 103 -10.21 -14.24 10.91
CA GLY A 103 -11.28 -14.95 10.22
C GLY A 103 -11.99 -14.14 9.13
N GLN A 104 -11.77 -12.82 9.02
CA GLN A 104 -12.37 -12.00 7.98
C GLN A 104 -11.77 -12.27 6.59
N SER A 105 -12.57 -11.93 5.57
CA SER A 105 -12.20 -11.99 4.16
C SER A 105 -11.82 -10.60 3.64
N VAL A 106 -10.71 -10.51 2.90
CA VAL A 106 -10.17 -9.27 2.36
C VAL A 106 -10.01 -9.37 0.85
N LEU A 107 -10.52 -8.42 0.09
CA LEU A 107 -10.24 -8.25 -1.33
C LEU A 107 -9.35 -7.02 -1.54
N VAL A 108 -8.31 -7.17 -2.35
CA VAL A 108 -7.36 -6.10 -2.66
C VAL A 108 -7.29 -5.87 -4.15
N GLN A 109 -7.64 -4.67 -4.61
CA GLN A 109 -7.42 -4.27 -5.99
C GLN A 109 -5.94 -3.97 -6.27
N ALA A 110 -5.51 -4.16 -7.52
CA ALA A 110 -4.12 -4.02 -7.95
C ALA A 110 -3.13 -4.86 -7.12
N ALA A 111 -3.49 -6.10 -6.81
CA ALA A 111 -2.81 -7.00 -5.89
C ALA A 111 -1.31 -7.19 -6.17
N ALA A 112 -0.88 -7.20 -7.43
CA ALA A 112 0.53 -7.33 -7.82
C ALA A 112 1.28 -5.97 -7.89
N GLY A 113 0.67 -4.87 -7.45
CA GLY A 113 1.31 -3.56 -7.35
C GLY A 113 2.11 -3.40 -6.06
N GLY A 114 2.89 -2.31 -5.94
CA GLY A 114 3.69 -2.05 -4.74
C GLY A 114 2.89 -2.09 -3.44
N LEU A 115 1.81 -1.31 -3.34
CA LEU A 115 0.93 -1.33 -2.16
C LEU A 115 0.14 -2.64 -2.07
N GLY A 116 -0.38 -3.15 -3.21
CA GLY A 116 -1.15 -4.40 -3.23
C GLY A 116 -0.38 -5.60 -2.68
N SER A 117 0.90 -5.73 -3.05
CA SER A 117 1.76 -6.80 -2.55
C SER A 117 1.92 -6.79 -1.02
N GLN A 118 1.94 -5.61 -0.42
CA GLN A 118 2.03 -5.46 1.04
C GLN A 118 0.67 -5.67 1.71
N LEU A 119 -0.41 -5.18 1.10
CA LEU A 119 -1.77 -5.36 1.64
C LEU A 119 -2.12 -6.84 1.79
N GLY A 120 -1.82 -7.68 0.80
CA GLY A 120 -2.07 -9.13 0.89
C GLY A 120 -1.33 -9.79 2.06
N GLN A 121 -0.04 -9.50 2.20
CA GLN A 121 0.80 -10.03 3.27
C GLN A 121 0.36 -9.53 4.66
N VAL A 122 0.06 -8.23 4.79
CA VAL A 122 -0.41 -7.63 6.05
C VAL A 122 -1.79 -8.17 6.43
N ALA A 123 -2.73 -8.33 5.48
CA ALA A 123 -4.02 -8.95 5.76
C ALA A 123 -3.86 -10.34 6.36
N ARG A 124 -2.96 -11.13 5.80
CA ARG A 124 -2.62 -12.47 6.30
C ARG A 124 -2.00 -12.41 7.70
N TYR A 125 -1.06 -11.52 7.91
CA TYR A 125 -0.41 -11.30 9.22
C TYR A 125 -1.43 -10.94 10.31
N LEU A 126 -2.45 -10.14 9.97
CA LEU A 126 -3.54 -9.75 10.88
C LEU A 126 -4.59 -10.86 11.09
N GLY A 127 -4.46 -12.00 10.41
CA GLY A 127 -5.31 -13.17 10.62
C GLY A 127 -6.52 -13.26 9.69
N ALA A 128 -6.52 -12.56 8.56
CA ALA A 128 -7.55 -12.76 7.54
C ALA A 128 -7.57 -14.24 7.10
N SER A 129 -8.76 -14.82 7.01
CA SER A 129 -8.93 -16.22 6.62
C SER A 129 -8.95 -16.44 5.12
N ARG A 130 -9.30 -15.39 4.35
CA ARG A 130 -9.34 -15.40 2.90
C ARG A 130 -8.83 -14.05 2.37
N VAL A 131 -7.80 -14.08 1.54
CA VAL A 131 -7.20 -12.89 0.93
C VAL A 131 -7.23 -13.04 -0.58
N VAL A 132 -8.06 -12.23 -1.25
CA VAL A 132 -8.29 -12.29 -2.69
C VAL A 132 -7.68 -11.07 -3.37
N GLY A 133 -6.92 -11.31 -4.43
CA GLY A 133 -6.30 -10.26 -5.22
C GLY A 133 -7.06 -10.00 -6.53
N VAL A 134 -7.14 -8.73 -6.95
CA VAL A 134 -7.61 -8.37 -8.29
C VAL A 134 -6.44 -7.82 -9.10
N VAL A 135 -6.25 -8.35 -10.29
CA VAL A 135 -5.16 -7.95 -11.20
C VAL A 135 -5.68 -7.69 -12.61
N GLY A 136 -4.91 -6.94 -13.40
CA GLY A 136 -5.32 -6.57 -14.76
C GLY A 136 -4.83 -7.52 -15.87
N SER A 137 -4.12 -8.62 -15.54
CA SER A 137 -3.64 -9.58 -16.56
C SER A 137 -3.23 -10.91 -15.94
N GLU A 138 -3.26 -11.97 -16.74
CA GLU A 138 -2.82 -13.32 -16.34
C GLU A 138 -1.36 -13.36 -15.89
N GLN A 139 -0.47 -12.59 -16.51
CA GLN A 139 0.91 -12.50 -16.07
C GLN A 139 1.02 -12.03 -14.59
N LYS A 140 0.17 -11.08 -14.18
CA LYS A 140 0.13 -10.56 -12.80
C LYS A 140 -0.57 -11.51 -11.84
N ARG A 141 -1.41 -12.43 -12.32
CA ARG A 141 -2.08 -13.44 -11.49
C ARG A 141 -1.06 -14.32 -10.78
N HIS A 142 -0.09 -14.85 -11.53
CA HIS A 142 0.94 -15.70 -10.96
C HIS A 142 1.77 -14.98 -9.89
N ALA A 143 2.20 -13.76 -10.19
CA ALA A 143 2.95 -12.94 -9.23
C ALA A 143 2.14 -12.66 -7.95
N ALA A 144 0.84 -12.39 -8.05
CA ALA A 144 0.00 -12.16 -6.87
C ALA A 144 -0.14 -13.42 -6.00
N LEU A 145 -0.30 -14.61 -6.61
CA LEU A 145 -0.33 -15.88 -5.88
C LEU A 145 0.98 -16.12 -5.12
N GLU A 146 2.13 -15.83 -5.71
CA GLU A 146 3.44 -15.91 -5.04
C GLU A 146 3.58 -14.94 -3.86
N LEU A 147 2.85 -13.83 -3.89
CA LEU A 147 2.78 -12.83 -2.82
C LEU A 147 1.82 -13.21 -1.68
N GLY A 148 1.23 -14.40 -1.71
CA GLY A 148 0.44 -14.95 -0.62
C GLY A 148 -1.07 -14.70 -0.72
N TYR A 149 -1.58 -14.31 -1.88
CA TYR A 149 -3.03 -14.30 -2.12
C TYR A 149 -3.55 -15.75 -2.28
N ASP A 150 -4.71 -16.05 -1.71
CA ASP A 150 -5.36 -17.37 -1.84
C ASP A 150 -5.95 -17.56 -3.22
N GLU A 151 -6.54 -16.50 -3.74
CA GLU A 151 -7.24 -16.46 -5.02
C GLU A 151 -6.90 -15.15 -5.73
N VAL A 152 -6.92 -15.18 -7.05
CA VAL A 152 -6.72 -13.97 -7.86
C VAL A 152 -7.75 -13.91 -8.98
N ILE A 153 -8.48 -12.81 -9.03
CA ILE A 153 -9.51 -12.49 -10.01
C ILE A 153 -8.92 -11.53 -11.05
N LEU A 154 -9.21 -11.74 -12.32
CA LEU A 154 -8.95 -10.72 -13.32
C LEU A 154 -9.95 -9.58 -13.17
N ARG A 155 -9.50 -8.36 -13.38
CA ARG A 155 -10.35 -7.18 -13.28
C ARG A 155 -11.60 -7.27 -14.18
N ASP A 156 -11.44 -7.85 -15.37
CA ASP A 156 -12.54 -7.98 -16.32
C ASP A 156 -13.58 -8.99 -15.85
N ASP A 157 -13.20 -9.96 -15.02
CA ASP A 157 -14.09 -10.98 -14.43
C ASP A 157 -14.72 -10.51 -13.09
N LEU A 158 -14.37 -9.31 -12.62
CA LEU A 158 -14.87 -8.81 -11.34
C LEU A 158 -16.39 -8.59 -11.34
N ALA A 159 -16.96 -8.27 -12.50
CA ALA A 159 -18.40 -8.09 -12.66
C ALA A 159 -19.20 -9.41 -12.50
N GLU A 160 -18.55 -10.55 -12.74
CA GLU A 160 -19.16 -11.89 -12.68
C GLU A 160 -19.15 -12.48 -11.27
N GLN A 161 -18.46 -11.83 -10.31
CA GLN A 161 -18.40 -12.32 -8.94
C GLN A 161 -19.76 -12.19 -8.26
N GLU A 162 -20.09 -13.13 -7.40
CA GLU A 162 -21.29 -13.05 -6.57
C GLU A 162 -21.19 -11.88 -5.58
N PRO A 163 -22.29 -11.23 -5.19
CA PRO A 163 -22.31 -10.19 -4.17
C PRO A 163 -22.01 -10.73 -2.76
N ASP A 164 -21.90 -9.84 -1.78
CA ASP A 164 -21.81 -10.14 -0.34
C ASP A 164 -20.70 -11.10 0.08
N GLN A 165 -19.52 -11.01 -0.53
CA GLN A 165 -18.44 -11.97 -0.28
C GLN A 165 -17.38 -11.51 0.71
N PHE A 166 -17.16 -10.18 0.83
CA PHE A 166 -15.98 -9.67 1.52
C PHE A 166 -16.34 -8.78 2.72
N ASP A 167 -15.63 -8.99 3.81
CA ASP A 167 -15.72 -8.13 4.99
C ASP A 167 -15.00 -6.80 4.78
N ILE A 168 -13.90 -6.82 4.01
CA ILE A 168 -13.06 -5.66 3.74
C ILE A 168 -12.63 -5.67 2.28
N ILE A 169 -12.72 -4.51 1.63
CA ILE A 169 -12.18 -4.28 0.29
C ILE A 169 -11.26 -3.08 0.32
N VAL A 170 -10.04 -3.22 -0.25
CA VAL A 170 -9.09 -2.12 -0.38
C VAL A 170 -8.94 -1.74 -1.84
N ASP A 171 -9.28 -0.49 -2.16
CA ASP A 171 -9.28 0.05 -3.52
C ASP A 171 -8.27 1.18 -3.71
N PRO A 172 -7.08 0.88 -4.28
CA PRO A 172 -6.13 1.88 -4.76
C PRO A 172 -6.37 2.33 -6.22
N VAL A 173 -7.37 1.78 -6.90
CA VAL A 173 -7.54 1.92 -8.36
C VAL A 173 -8.57 2.98 -8.72
N GLY A 174 -9.75 2.92 -8.11
CA GLY A 174 -10.87 3.78 -8.48
C GLY A 174 -11.57 3.37 -9.78
N GLY A 175 -12.30 4.31 -10.36
CA GLY A 175 -13.03 4.10 -11.60
C GLY A 175 -14.20 3.11 -11.46
N PRO A 176 -14.65 2.50 -12.58
CA PRO A 176 -15.84 1.63 -12.59
C PRO A 176 -15.79 0.45 -11.62
N THR A 177 -14.59 -0.05 -11.31
CA THR A 177 -14.43 -1.17 -10.39
C THR A 177 -14.77 -0.81 -8.95
N ARG A 178 -14.69 0.48 -8.58
CA ARG A 178 -15.05 0.94 -7.23
C ARG A 178 -16.53 0.73 -6.91
N ALA A 179 -17.42 1.06 -7.84
CA ALA A 179 -18.85 0.82 -7.66
C ALA A 179 -19.12 -0.67 -7.47
N ARG A 180 -18.49 -1.52 -8.29
CA ARG A 180 -18.63 -2.98 -8.14
C ARG A 180 -18.11 -3.50 -6.80
N CYS A 181 -17.08 -2.87 -6.23
CA CYS A 181 -16.59 -3.24 -4.89
C CYS A 181 -17.65 -3.08 -3.80
N VAL A 182 -18.55 -2.11 -3.93
CA VAL A 182 -19.66 -1.95 -2.95
C VAL A 182 -20.59 -3.16 -2.97
N ASP A 183 -20.95 -3.66 -4.15
CA ASP A 183 -21.81 -4.85 -4.26
C ASP A 183 -21.17 -6.12 -3.71
N LEU A 184 -19.83 -6.19 -3.71
CA LEU A 184 -19.09 -7.33 -3.21
C LEU A 184 -18.90 -7.32 -1.69
N LEU A 185 -19.18 -6.21 -1.02
CA LEU A 185 -19.11 -6.13 0.44
C LEU A 185 -20.29 -6.88 1.08
N ARG A 186 -20.02 -7.55 2.16
CA ARG A 186 -21.04 -8.05 3.08
C ARG A 186 -21.68 -6.90 3.83
N VAL A 187 -22.89 -7.13 4.33
CA VAL A 187 -23.55 -6.21 5.26
C VAL A 187 -22.60 -5.88 6.43
N GLY A 188 -22.36 -4.61 6.66
CA GLY A 188 -21.38 -4.12 7.64
C GLY A 188 -19.91 -4.21 7.19
N GLY A 189 -19.66 -4.57 5.93
CA GLY A 189 -18.33 -4.56 5.32
C GLY A 189 -17.75 -3.16 5.17
N ARG A 190 -16.46 -3.05 4.90
CA ARG A 190 -15.74 -1.78 4.81
C ARG A 190 -14.98 -1.66 3.50
N LEU A 191 -15.26 -0.60 2.74
CA LEU A 191 -14.49 -0.21 1.57
C LEU A 191 -13.46 0.85 1.97
N LEU A 192 -12.18 0.54 1.80
CA LEU A 192 -11.09 1.50 1.99
C LEU A 192 -10.65 2.03 0.64
N VAL A 193 -10.89 3.30 0.40
CA VAL A 193 -10.37 4.02 -0.76
C VAL A 193 -9.00 4.58 -0.40
N VAL A 194 -7.96 4.02 -0.97
CA VAL A 194 -6.55 4.38 -0.68
C VAL A 194 -5.82 4.97 -1.89
N GLY A 195 -6.53 5.19 -2.99
CA GLY A 195 -5.99 5.78 -4.19
C GLY A 195 -7.02 5.94 -5.31
N ASP A 196 -6.56 6.49 -6.42
CA ASP A 196 -7.32 6.66 -7.66
C ASP A 196 -6.39 6.50 -8.88
N ALA A 197 -5.71 5.35 -8.94
CA ALA A 197 -4.69 5.09 -9.96
C ALA A 197 -5.26 5.05 -11.40
N ALA A 198 -6.55 4.77 -11.55
CA ALA A 198 -7.22 4.79 -12.85
C ALA A 198 -7.44 6.20 -13.38
N GLN A 199 -7.52 7.21 -12.50
CA GLN A 199 -7.85 8.60 -12.84
C GLN A 199 -9.09 8.71 -13.77
N ALA A 200 -10.08 7.86 -13.54
CA ALA A 200 -11.25 7.71 -14.41
C ALA A 200 -12.40 8.68 -14.06
N GLY A 201 -12.11 9.69 -13.24
CA GLY A 201 -13.09 10.65 -12.74
C GLY A 201 -13.99 10.09 -11.64
N ASP A 202 -14.93 10.91 -11.19
CA ASP A 202 -15.83 10.55 -10.10
C ASP A 202 -16.76 9.40 -10.50
N GLN A 203 -16.98 8.48 -9.57
CA GLN A 203 -17.93 7.39 -9.70
C GLN A 203 -19.09 7.61 -8.74
N LEU A 204 -20.30 7.53 -9.27
CA LEU A 204 -21.50 7.59 -8.45
C LEU A 204 -21.70 6.24 -7.75
N ILE A 205 -21.75 6.28 -6.43
CA ILE A 205 -22.20 5.17 -5.60
C ILE A 205 -23.56 5.58 -5.04
N SER A 206 -24.58 4.77 -5.29
CA SER A 206 -25.93 5.06 -4.81
C SER A 206 -25.96 5.01 -3.27
N SER A 207 -26.63 6.01 -2.67
CA SER A 207 -26.84 5.99 -1.22
C SER A 207 -27.73 4.81 -0.79
N ASN A 208 -28.61 4.32 -1.67
CA ASN A 208 -29.40 3.13 -1.40
C ASN A 208 -28.55 1.87 -1.37
N ASP A 209 -27.55 1.75 -2.26
CA ASP A 209 -26.63 0.61 -2.26
C ASP A 209 -25.82 0.58 -0.97
N LEU A 210 -25.37 1.75 -0.49
CA LEU A 210 -24.67 1.87 0.79
C LEU A 210 -25.57 1.56 1.99
N TRP A 211 -26.86 1.92 1.91
CA TRP A 211 -27.79 1.73 3.02
C TRP A 211 -28.37 0.31 3.07
N LEU A 212 -28.63 -0.32 1.93
CA LEU A 212 -29.20 -1.67 1.83
C LEU A 212 -28.14 -2.76 1.83
N GLY A 213 -26.94 -2.46 1.34
CA GLY A 213 -25.81 -3.39 1.30
C GLY A 213 -24.99 -3.43 2.59
N GLY A 214 -25.18 -2.49 3.52
CA GLY A 214 -24.51 -2.50 4.81
C GLY A 214 -24.01 -1.16 5.27
#